data_bf623dad9257a632ae57a5ef6842c6d2
#
_entry.id   bf623dad9257a632ae57a5ef6842c6d2
#
_cell.length_a   1.000
_cell.length_b   1.000
_cell.length_c   1.000
_cell.angle_alpha   90.00
_cell.angle_beta   90.00
_cell.angle_gamma   90.00
#
_symmetry.space_group_name_H-M   'P 1'
#
loop_
_entity.id
_entity.type
_entity.pdbx_description
1 polymer ?
#
loop_
_entity_poly.entity_id
_entity_poly.type
_entity_poly.pdbx_seq_one_letter_code
_entity_poly.pdbx_strand_id
1 'polypeptide(L)'
;AAKAGEAARRQGSEIFDRFHLALLEARHGGTRRITLNNEESITQIAKTEQLDVSRFIDDLRDPALLERISSDHVRAVEDYGVFGTPTFVFENGNAVYMKSFVPPKEDSIEFFELFIELMANRSYLGELKRPQPPWPKGAILKT
;
A
#
# COMPACT_ATOMS: atom_id res chain seq x y z
N ALA A 1 -7.97 7.42 -3.35
CA ALA A 1 -6.69 7.23 -2.65
C ALA A 1 -5.49 7.40 -3.58
N ALA A 2 -5.35 6.61 -4.68
CA ALA A 2 -4.17 6.70 -5.55
C ALA A 2 -3.91 8.11 -6.07
N LYS A 3 -4.93 8.80 -6.60
CA LYS A 3 -4.81 10.22 -7.01
C LYS A 3 -4.33 11.12 -5.88
N ALA A 4 -4.79 10.88 -4.65
CA ALA A 4 -4.38 11.67 -3.50
C ALA A 4 -2.90 11.46 -3.14
N GLY A 5 -2.43 10.22 -3.24
CA GLY A 5 -1.00 9.92 -3.09
C GLY A 5 -0.15 10.64 -4.13
N GLU A 6 -0.54 10.60 -5.40
CA GLU A 6 0.19 11.30 -6.46
C GLU A 6 0.13 12.84 -6.34
N ALA A 7 -0.99 13.40 -5.92
CA ALA A 7 -1.10 14.83 -5.64
C ALA A 7 -0.15 15.25 -4.49
N ALA A 8 -0.08 14.44 -3.42
CA ALA A 8 0.87 14.68 -2.33
C ALA A 8 2.32 14.56 -2.79
N ARG A 9 2.63 13.58 -3.65
CA ARG A 9 3.98 13.37 -4.20
C ARG A 9 4.49 14.57 -4.98
N ARG A 10 3.62 15.32 -5.65
CA ARG A 10 3.98 16.56 -6.36
C ARG A 10 4.47 17.68 -5.43
N GLN A 11 4.18 17.57 -4.13
CA GLN A 11 4.66 18.53 -3.13
C GLN A 11 5.98 18.12 -2.46
N GLY A 12 6.47 16.91 -2.75
CA GLY A 12 7.75 16.39 -2.29
C GLY A 12 7.64 15.00 -1.67
N SER A 13 8.76 14.28 -1.66
CA SER A 13 8.81 12.90 -1.16
C SER A 13 8.49 12.78 0.33
N GLU A 14 9.07 13.64 1.15
CA GLU A 14 8.82 13.64 2.61
C GLU A 14 7.35 13.94 2.94
N ILE A 15 6.74 14.86 2.19
CA ILE A 15 5.32 15.20 2.32
C ILE A 15 4.46 14.01 1.92
N PHE A 16 4.82 13.35 0.80
CA PHE A 16 4.15 12.14 0.36
C PHE A 16 4.21 11.04 1.42
N ASP A 17 5.38 10.78 1.99
CA ASP A 17 5.58 9.69 2.95
C ASP A 17 4.72 9.89 4.20
N ARG A 18 4.70 11.10 4.77
CA ARG A 18 3.85 11.43 5.91
C ARG A 18 2.36 11.30 5.58
N PHE A 19 1.95 11.91 4.48
CA PHE A 19 0.55 11.86 4.04
C PHE A 19 0.09 10.44 3.74
N HIS A 20 0.93 9.65 3.08
CA HIS A 20 0.61 8.27 2.72
C HIS A 20 0.44 7.40 3.97
N LEU A 21 1.33 7.52 4.94
CA LEU A 21 1.22 6.82 6.22
C LEU A 21 -0.05 7.22 6.97
N ALA A 22 -0.33 8.52 7.09
CA ALA A 22 -1.54 9.02 7.73
C ALA A 22 -2.83 8.52 7.04
N LEU A 23 -2.82 8.43 5.71
CA LEU A 23 -3.93 7.89 4.93
C LEU A 23 -4.15 6.39 5.21
N LEU A 24 -3.08 5.60 5.29
CA LEU A 24 -3.13 4.19 5.65
C LEU A 24 -3.63 3.98 7.08
N GLU A 25 -3.14 4.76 8.03
CA GLU A 25 -3.60 4.72 9.43
C GLU A 25 -5.07 5.09 9.54
N ALA A 26 -5.52 6.14 8.87
CA ALA A 26 -6.92 6.54 8.86
C ALA A 26 -7.84 5.47 8.24
N ARG A 27 -7.34 4.68 7.30
CA ARG A 27 -8.09 3.59 6.65
C ARG A 27 -8.06 2.29 7.42
N HIS A 28 -6.93 1.92 8.00
CA HIS A 28 -6.69 0.58 8.57
C HIS A 28 -6.48 0.59 10.08
N GLY A 29 -6.02 1.71 10.64
CA GLY A 29 -5.83 1.89 12.08
C GLY A 29 -7.12 2.24 12.80
N GLY A 30 -7.15 1.95 14.09
CA GLY A 30 -8.21 2.37 15.00
C GLY A 30 -9.60 1.77 14.76
N THR A 31 -10.57 2.31 15.48
CA THR A 31 -11.98 1.84 15.46
C THR A 31 -12.84 2.58 14.42
N ARG A 32 -12.47 3.80 14.07
CA ARG A 32 -13.20 4.64 13.09
C ARG A 32 -12.40 4.76 11.81
N ARG A 33 -12.75 3.94 10.83
CA ARG A 33 -12.09 3.91 9.53
C ARG A 33 -12.73 4.88 8.56
N ILE A 34 -11.93 5.64 7.83
CA ILE A 34 -12.43 6.49 6.74
C ILE A 34 -12.64 5.70 5.45
N THR A 35 -13.50 6.23 4.58
CA THR A 35 -13.61 5.77 3.19
C THR A 35 -12.65 6.56 2.30
N LEU A 36 -11.83 5.85 1.52
CA LEU A 36 -10.79 6.47 0.68
C LEU A 36 -11.30 7.13 -0.61
N ASN A 37 -12.61 7.19 -0.80
CA ASN A 37 -13.29 7.92 -1.88
C ASN A 37 -13.97 9.21 -1.38
N ASN A 38 -13.86 9.54 -0.10
CA ASN A 38 -14.39 10.78 0.46
C ASN A 38 -13.31 11.87 0.37
N GLU A 39 -13.52 12.84 -0.55
CA GLU A 39 -12.58 13.93 -0.80
C GLU A 39 -12.39 14.82 0.43
N GLU A 40 -13.44 15.07 1.21
CA GLU A 40 -13.38 15.90 2.41
C GLU A 40 -12.47 15.25 3.49
N SER A 41 -12.65 13.94 3.73
CA SER A 41 -11.81 13.21 4.68
C SER A 41 -10.35 13.18 4.26
N ILE A 42 -10.09 13.00 2.96
CA ILE A 42 -8.73 13.00 2.39
C ILE A 42 -8.10 14.39 2.50
N THR A 43 -8.86 15.44 2.21
CA THR A 43 -8.39 16.83 2.33
C THR A 43 -8.11 17.20 3.78
N GLN A 44 -8.89 16.69 4.72
CA GLN A 44 -8.63 16.92 6.14
C GLN A 44 -7.31 16.27 6.59
N ILE A 45 -6.97 15.08 6.07
CA ILE A 45 -5.66 14.45 6.30
C ILE A 45 -4.56 15.31 5.70
N ALA A 46 -4.72 15.76 4.46
CA ALA A 46 -3.75 16.64 3.80
C ALA A 46 -3.47 17.90 4.62
N LYS A 47 -4.50 18.49 5.19
CA LYS A 47 -4.38 19.66 6.07
C LYS A 47 -3.63 19.33 7.37
N THR A 48 -3.94 18.20 7.98
CA THR A 48 -3.26 17.74 9.22
C THR A 48 -1.77 17.50 8.99
N GLU A 49 -1.43 16.92 7.82
CA GLU A 49 -0.04 16.65 7.41
C GLU A 49 0.65 17.86 6.78
N GLN A 50 0.03 19.05 6.89
CA GLN A 50 0.62 20.33 6.48
C GLN A 50 0.93 20.43 4.97
N LEU A 51 0.15 19.77 4.13
CA LEU A 51 0.20 19.99 2.69
C LEU A 51 -0.33 21.39 2.33
N ASP A 52 0.15 21.94 1.22
CA ASP A 52 -0.55 23.04 0.56
C ASP A 52 -1.89 22.52 0.03
N VAL A 53 -2.94 22.80 0.80
CA VAL A 53 -4.30 22.26 0.53
C VAL A 53 -4.87 22.79 -0.79
N SER A 54 -4.60 24.05 -1.14
CA SER A 54 -5.08 24.63 -2.39
C SER A 54 -4.47 23.90 -3.58
N ARG A 55 -3.16 23.79 -3.59
CA ARG A 55 -2.41 23.05 -4.60
C ARG A 55 -2.82 21.57 -4.64
N PHE A 56 -3.02 20.95 -3.48
CA PHE A 56 -3.45 19.56 -3.39
C PHE A 56 -4.81 19.31 -4.07
N ILE A 57 -5.78 20.21 -3.86
CA ILE A 57 -7.12 20.12 -4.50
C ILE A 57 -7.00 20.32 -6.00
N ASP A 58 -6.22 21.29 -6.46
CA ASP A 58 -5.99 21.53 -7.88
C ASP A 58 -5.33 20.32 -8.55
N ASP A 59 -4.30 19.78 -7.92
CA ASP A 59 -3.62 18.56 -8.38
C ASP A 59 -4.58 17.35 -8.43
N LEU A 60 -5.48 17.17 -7.45
CA LEU A 60 -6.48 16.09 -7.48
C LEU A 60 -7.41 16.15 -8.71
N ARG A 61 -7.62 17.32 -9.27
CA ARG A 61 -8.47 17.54 -10.44
C ARG A 61 -7.74 17.39 -11.77
N ASP A 62 -6.40 17.37 -11.72
CA ASP A 62 -5.58 17.23 -12.91
C ASP A 62 -5.77 15.83 -13.55
N PRO A 63 -6.21 15.75 -14.81
CA PRO A 63 -6.36 14.48 -15.52
C PRO A 63 -5.04 13.73 -15.71
N ALA A 64 -3.90 14.41 -15.78
CA ALA A 64 -2.59 13.79 -15.92
C ALA A 64 -2.24 12.83 -14.77
N LEU A 65 -2.82 13.01 -13.57
CA LEU A 65 -2.66 12.03 -12.49
C LEU A 65 -3.29 10.68 -12.83
N LEU A 66 -4.40 10.69 -13.52
CA LEU A 66 -5.07 9.45 -13.91
C LEU A 66 -4.28 8.71 -14.99
N GLU A 67 -3.73 9.44 -15.95
CA GLU A 67 -2.86 8.90 -16.99
C GLU A 67 -1.61 8.25 -16.38
N ARG A 68 -0.98 8.92 -15.42
CA ARG A 68 0.17 8.38 -14.69
C ARG A 68 -0.18 7.09 -13.96
N ILE A 69 -1.26 7.08 -13.18
CA ILE A 69 -1.70 5.90 -12.43
C ILE A 69 -2.01 4.75 -13.38
N SER A 70 -2.63 5.05 -14.53
CA SER A 70 -2.92 4.05 -15.56
C SER A 70 -1.63 3.46 -16.14
N SER A 71 -0.66 4.32 -16.47
CA SER A 71 0.65 3.89 -16.96
C SER A 71 1.40 3.03 -15.94
N ASP A 72 1.41 3.44 -14.66
CA ASP A 72 2.03 2.66 -13.59
C ASP A 72 1.33 1.30 -13.39
N HIS A 73 -0.01 1.25 -13.54
CA HIS A 73 -0.76 0.00 -13.48
C HIS A 73 -0.41 -0.94 -14.64
N VAL A 74 -0.41 -0.42 -15.88
CA VAL A 74 -0.02 -1.20 -17.08
C VAL A 74 1.37 -1.78 -16.91
N ARG A 75 2.33 -0.94 -16.51
CA ARG A 75 3.70 -1.38 -16.25
C ARG A 75 3.77 -2.47 -15.17
N ALA A 76 3.04 -2.30 -14.07
CA ALA A 76 3.01 -3.29 -12.99
C ALA A 76 2.51 -4.65 -13.50
N VAL A 77 1.48 -4.66 -14.36
CA VAL A 77 0.92 -5.90 -14.90
C VAL A 77 1.82 -6.51 -15.97
N GLU A 78 2.30 -5.70 -16.93
CA GLU A 78 3.04 -6.18 -18.09
C GLU A 78 4.48 -6.57 -17.75
N ASP A 79 5.18 -5.74 -16.96
CA ASP A 79 6.60 -5.98 -16.65
C ASP A 79 6.79 -6.96 -15.48
N TYR A 80 5.87 -6.98 -14.52
CA TYR A 80 6.04 -7.75 -13.27
C TYR A 80 4.93 -8.77 -13.00
N GLY A 81 3.94 -8.89 -13.87
CA GLY A 81 2.84 -9.84 -13.71
C GLY A 81 1.98 -9.59 -12.46
N VAL A 82 1.88 -8.34 -12.00
CA VAL A 82 1.15 -7.98 -10.78
C VAL A 82 -0.33 -8.30 -10.95
N PHE A 83 -0.86 -9.16 -10.10
CA PHE A 83 -2.28 -9.55 -10.05
C PHE A 83 -2.98 -9.16 -8.73
N GLY A 84 -2.23 -8.58 -7.81
CA GLY A 84 -2.75 -8.16 -6.50
C GLY A 84 -1.78 -7.28 -5.73
N THR A 85 -2.24 -6.75 -4.61
CA THR A 85 -1.43 -5.90 -3.73
C THR A 85 -1.49 -6.42 -2.29
N PRO A 86 -0.39 -6.31 -1.55
CA PRO A 86 0.93 -5.80 -1.97
C PRO A 86 1.71 -6.80 -2.83
N THR A 87 2.35 -6.29 -3.87
CA THR A 87 3.40 -7.02 -4.61
C THR A 87 4.71 -6.30 -4.43
N PHE A 88 5.75 -7.01 -4.06
CA PHE A 88 7.10 -6.53 -3.86
C PHE A 88 7.94 -6.92 -5.08
N VAL A 89 8.66 -5.96 -5.62
CA VAL A 89 9.61 -6.18 -6.72
C VAL A 89 11.02 -5.95 -6.16
N PHE A 90 11.87 -6.96 -6.28
CA PHE A 90 13.24 -6.92 -5.80
C PHE A 90 14.21 -6.50 -6.91
N GLU A 91 15.40 -6.04 -6.54
CA GLU A 91 16.43 -5.59 -7.48
C GLU A 91 16.85 -6.65 -8.50
N ASN A 92 16.76 -7.93 -8.13
CA ASN A 92 17.05 -9.06 -9.02
C ASN A 92 15.91 -9.38 -10.02
N GLY A 93 14.84 -8.57 -10.05
CA GLY A 93 13.69 -8.75 -10.93
C GLY A 93 12.62 -9.70 -10.39
N ASN A 94 12.83 -10.36 -9.26
CA ASN A 94 11.79 -11.20 -8.65
C ASN A 94 10.62 -10.32 -8.19
N ALA A 95 9.40 -10.71 -8.57
CA ALA A 95 8.17 -10.08 -8.10
C ALA A 95 7.38 -11.07 -7.25
N VAL A 96 6.98 -10.67 -6.06
CA VAL A 96 6.29 -11.54 -5.11
C VAL A 96 5.04 -10.86 -4.53
N TYR A 97 3.90 -11.50 -4.71
CA TYR A 97 2.68 -11.13 -4.02
C TYR A 97 2.67 -11.77 -2.62
N MET A 98 2.51 -10.96 -1.59
CA MET A 98 2.39 -11.45 -0.23
C MET A 98 1.02 -11.08 0.36
N LYS A 99 0.36 -12.06 0.93
CA LYS A 99 -0.83 -11.85 1.76
C LYS A 99 -0.58 -12.46 3.13
N SER A 100 -0.46 -11.61 4.13
CA SER A 100 -0.32 -12.05 5.52
C SER A 100 -1.41 -11.43 6.39
N PHE A 101 -1.53 -11.96 7.56
CA PHE A 101 -2.23 -11.30 8.66
C PHE A 101 -1.25 -10.40 9.40
N VAL A 102 -1.76 -9.47 10.20
CA VAL A 102 -0.91 -8.62 11.02
C VAL A 102 -0.21 -9.48 12.07
N PRO A 103 1.12 -9.57 12.05
CA PRO A 103 1.85 -10.31 13.07
C PRO A 103 1.77 -9.58 14.42
N PRO A 104 2.08 -10.26 15.54
CA PRO A 104 2.38 -9.59 16.78
C PRO A 104 3.44 -8.50 16.56
N LYS A 105 3.34 -7.41 17.31
CA LYS A 105 4.23 -6.26 17.11
C LYS A 105 5.70 -6.63 17.29
N GLU A 106 5.98 -7.46 18.28
CA GLU A 106 7.30 -7.99 18.61
C GLU A 106 7.91 -8.81 17.48
N ASP A 107 7.09 -9.52 16.71
CA ASP A 107 7.54 -10.41 15.63
C ASP A 107 7.65 -9.69 14.27
N SER A 108 7.20 -8.43 14.18
CA SER A 108 7.02 -7.75 12.89
C SER A 108 8.31 -7.59 12.11
N ILE A 109 9.41 -7.28 12.78
CA ILE A 109 10.72 -7.09 12.15
C ILE A 109 11.27 -8.43 11.67
N GLU A 110 11.31 -9.43 12.54
CA GLU A 110 11.80 -10.76 12.19
C GLU A 110 10.97 -11.38 11.05
N PHE A 111 9.67 -11.24 11.10
CA PHE A 111 8.78 -11.69 10.02
C PHE A 111 9.11 -11.04 8.68
N PHE A 112 9.36 -9.72 8.68
CA PHE A 112 9.72 -9.00 7.47
C PHE A 112 11.08 -9.41 6.93
N GLU A 113 12.08 -9.58 7.79
CA GLU A 113 13.42 -10.05 7.41
C GLU A 113 13.38 -11.45 6.80
N LEU A 114 12.63 -12.37 7.40
CA LEU A 114 12.41 -13.71 6.86
C LEU A 114 11.70 -13.67 5.50
N PHE A 115 10.71 -12.80 5.35
CA PHE A 115 10.05 -12.60 4.06
C PHE A 115 11.04 -12.13 2.98
N ILE A 116 11.87 -11.12 3.28
CA ILE A 116 12.89 -10.62 2.35
C ILE A 116 13.86 -11.73 1.97
N GLU A 117 14.40 -12.44 2.96
CA GLU A 117 15.36 -13.54 2.71
C GLU A 117 14.77 -14.63 1.81
N LEU A 118 13.54 -15.05 2.07
CA LEU A 118 12.89 -16.09 1.29
C LEU A 118 12.55 -15.62 -0.14
N MET A 119 12.00 -14.44 -0.27
CA MET A 119 11.40 -14.00 -1.53
C MET A 119 12.41 -13.34 -2.47
N ALA A 120 13.38 -12.61 -1.95
CA ALA A 120 14.44 -12.04 -2.76
C ALA A 120 15.46 -13.10 -3.21
N ASN A 121 15.85 -14.02 -2.29
CA ASN A 121 17.02 -14.85 -2.49
C ASN A 121 16.70 -16.31 -2.87
N ARG A 122 15.44 -16.74 -2.80
CA ARG A 122 15.01 -18.12 -3.08
C ARG A 122 13.98 -18.15 -4.24
N SER A 123 14.42 -17.79 -5.43
CA SER A 123 13.56 -17.70 -6.63
C SER A 123 12.85 -19.01 -7.02
N TYR A 124 13.31 -20.14 -6.48
CA TYR A 124 12.68 -21.44 -6.65
C TYR A 124 11.44 -21.65 -5.75
N LEU A 125 11.15 -20.73 -4.82
CA LEU A 125 9.94 -20.78 -4.00
C LEU A 125 8.78 -20.08 -4.76
N GLY A 126 7.99 -20.87 -5.46
CA GLY A 126 6.88 -20.33 -6.27
C GLY A 126 5.64 -19.98 -5.47
N GLU A 127 5.24 -20.81 -4.54
CA GLU A 127 4.03 -20.59 -3.70
C GLU A 127 4.20 -21.19 -2.31
N LEU A 128 3.80 -20.43 -1.31
CA LEU A 128 3.60 -20.91 0.05
C LEU A 128 2.19 -20.53 0.50
N LYS A 129 1.33 -21.51 0.72
CA LYS A 129 -0.07 -21.28 1.08
C LYS A 129 -0.44 -22.04 2.35
N ARG A 130 -0.94 -21.33 3.34
CA ARG A 130 -1.53 -21.96 4.51
C ARG A 130 -2.95 -22.41 4.17
N PRO A 131 -3.26 -23.71 4.25
CA PRO A 131 -4.61 -24.19 4.06
C PRO A 131 -5.55 -23.48 5.02
N GLN A 132 -6.62 -22.95 4.46
CA GLN A 132 -7.63 -22.25 5.24
C GLN A 132 -8.95 -22.99 5.00
N PRO A 133 -9.44 -23.80 5.93
CA PRO A 133 -10.78 -24.35 5.84
C PRO A 133 -11.81 -23.22 5.70
N PRO A 134 -13.07 -23.51 5.41
CA PRO A 134 -14.11 -22.49 5.31
C PRO A 134 -14.43 -21.90 6.69
N TRP A 135 -13.43 -21.30 7.31
CA TRP A 135 -13.54 -20.67 8.62
C TRP A 135 -13.99 -19.23 8.51
N PRO A 136 -14.43 -18.65 9.62
CA PRO A 136 -14.66 -17.21 9.66
C PRO A 136 -13.42 -16.48 9.15
N LYS A 137 -13.62 -15.59 8.19
CA LYS A 137 -12.54 -14.75 7.68
C LYS A 137 -11.90 -14.01 8.86
N GLY A 138 -10.58 -14.09 8.95
CA GLY A 138 -9.85 -13.48 10.06
C GLY A 138 -9.75 -14.35 11.32
N ALA A 139 -10.18 -15.61 11.28
CA ALA A 139 -9.86 -16.58 12.31
C ALA A 139 -8.38 -16.93 12.24
N ILE A 140 -7.56 -16.04 12.76
CA ILE A 140 -6.18 -16.34 13.02
C ILE A 140 -6.08 -16.59 14.48
N LEU A 141 -5.48 -17.72 14.71
CA LEU A 141 -4.75 -18.03 15.92
C LEU A 141 -5.13 -17.06 17.04
N LYS A 142 -6.23 -17.34 17.69
CA LYS A 142 -6.39 -16.88 19.05
C LYS A 142 -5.36 -17.68 19.84
N THR A 143 -4.16 -17.14 19.92
CA THR A 143 -3.23 -17.47 20.99
C THR A 143 -3.77 -16.95 22.30
#